data_77922b6e9024e87cc67c3b54e19e22ad
#
_entry.id   77922b6e9024e87cc67c3b54e19e22ad
#
_cell.length_a   1.000
_cell.length_b   1.000
_cell.length_c   1.000
_cell.angle_alpha   90.00
_cell.angle_beta   90.00
_cell.angle_gamma   90.00
#
_symmetry.space_group_name_H-M   'P 1'
#
loop_
_entity.id
_entity.type
_entity.pdbx_description
1 polymer ?
#
loop_
_entity_poly.entity_id
_entity_poly.type
_entity_poly.pdbx_seq_one_letter_code
_entity_poly.pdbx_strand_id
1 'polypeptide(L)'
;MKDLNSLWQGRLRDFAKTMSRYSRLILNDHMALILLVVFGFFSIYYQQLLVSLQSQPPQGLGLMMTAVCLLVWWAGLAWGRPLLLTYEPDKSYLFARGYQWHAVWKWGVWLGALAPSLVLAVLTLLLAPLISLGFGWSLGQAICLIAYVVGAKFLVAWAGYLGFYSGLLPKGMSGPVLALALAGLGAVSLWLPANLALSLLALVLLLGAAYIWWTCRKVPQHWIEFEALVAQEQARRASLYRWLALFAEVPQQIPPIKRRAYLDGVLKSLSGRLGNRYAYLYLRHLVRNTAYSGIWLRVLVFFSLVIVSSQQVWLWAAAGALSTVLTLVQLMPLALEPLRHPLERLYPVGQRSLVPALRPVVAMILGLQLLVYSLLIAVLAQGNWSHFGLCLLIWLAVAALSLLVYLPFWIGRHSRAN
;
A
#
# COMPACT_ATOMS: atom_id res chain seq x y z
N MET A 1 1.94 -9.51 38.21
CA MET A 1 1.27 -8.67 37.20
C MET A 1 2.02 -7.36 36.91
N LYS A 2 2.64 -6.69 37.90
CA LYS A 2 3.40 -5.42 37.66
C LYS A 2 4.52 -5.60 36.63
N ASP A 3 5.26 -6.72 36.67
CA ASP A 3 6.40 -6.94 35.79
C ASP A 3 6.00 -7.15 34.31
N LEU A 4 4.92 -7.88 34.01
CA LEU A 4 4.44 -8.08 32.64
C LEU A 4 3.87 -6.81 32.02
N ASN A 5 3.18 -6.00 32.80
CA ASN A 5 2.64 -4.73 32.34
C ASN A 5 3.77 -3.73 32.04
N SER A 6 4.77 -3.65 32.91
CA SER A 6 5.95 -2.79 32.70
C SER A 6 6.76 -3.20 31.48
N LEU A 7 6.92 -4.51 31.26
CA LEU A 7 7.60 -5.07 30.08
C LEU A 7 6.84 -4.71 28.80
N TRP A 8 5.52 -4.89 28.76
CA TRP A 8 4.72 -4.53 27.59
C TRP A 8 4.71 -3.03 27.32
N GLN A 9 4.62 -2.19 28.37
CA GLN A 9 4.70 -0.74 28.24
C GLN A 9 6.07 -0.29 27.72
N GLY A 10 7.17 -0.93 28.17
CA GLY A 10 8.50 -0.70 27.64
C GLY A 10 8.56 -0.97 26.13
N ARG A 11 8.07 -2.15 25.72
CA ARG A 11 7.99 -2.54 24.30
C ARG A 11 7.11 -1.60 23.47
N LEU A 12 6.01 -1.11 24.05
CA LEU A 12 5.13 -0.15 23.40
C LEU A 12 5.83 1.19 23.19
N ARG A 13 6.57 1.67 24.18
CA ARG A 13 7.38 2.91 24.05
C ARG A 13 8.44 2.77 22.96
N ASP A 14 9.15 1.65 22.90
CA ASP A 14 10.17 1.41 21.87
C ASP A 14 9.56 1.31 20.47
N PHE A 15 8.40 0.66 20.36
CA PHE A 15 7.62 0.63 19.12
C PHE A 15 7.18 2.04 18.72
N ALA A 16 6.63 2.83 19.65
CA ALA A 16 6.19 4.21 19.38
C ALA A 16 7.36 5.11 18.98
N LYS A 17 8.53 5.01 19.64
CA LYS A 17 9.75 5.74 19.25
C LYS A 17 10.20 5.38 17.85
N THR A 18 10.16 4.10 17.51
CA THR A 18 10.53 3.61 16.18
C THR A 18 9.58 4.16 15.12
N MET A 19 8.27 4.09 15.37
CA MET A 19 7.25 4.64 14.46
C MET A 19 7.37 6.15 14.31
N SER A 20 7.58 6.89 15.39
CA SER A 20 7.79 8.35 15.35
C SER A 20 9.03 8.73 14.54
N ARG A 21 10.12 7.96 14.62
CA ARG A 21 11.31 8.19 13.79
C ARG A 21 11.00 8.01 12.30
N TYR A 22 10.33 6.91 11.95
CA TYR A 22 9.98 6.65 10.55
C TYR A 22 8.93 7.62 10.02
N SER A 23 7.93 8.01 10.83
CA SER A 23 6.93 8.99 10.40
C SER A 23 7.55 10.35 10.06
N ARG A 24 8.55 10.81 10.82
CA ARG A 24 9.28 12.05 10.52
C ARG A 24 10.12 11.95 9.26
N LEU A 25 10.71 10.76 8.97
CA LEU A 25 11.44 10.55 7.73
C LEU A 25 10.52 10.53 6.50
N ILE A 26 9.32 9.97 6.65
CA ILE A 26 8.33 9.86 5.57
C ILE A 26 7.62 11.18 5.36
N LEU A 27 7.20 11.85 6.44
CA LEU A 27 6.54 13.16 6.40
C LEU A 27 7.56 14.30 6.37
N ASN A 28 8.49 14.23 5.42
CA ASN A 28 9.39 15.34 5.12
C ASN A 28 8.64 16.42 4.32
N ASP A 29 9.14 17.67 4.32
CA ASP A 29 8.53 18.83 3.66
C ASP A 29 8.18 18.56 2.19
N HIS A 30 9.04 17.87 1.47
CA HIS A 30 8.78 17.47 0.09
C HIS A 30 7.59 16.51 -0.04
N MET A 31 7.46 15.56 0.88
CA MET A 31 6.36 14.61 0.86
C MET A 31 5.04 15.27 1.28
N ALA A 32 5.09 16.21 2.23
CA ALA A 32 3.93 17.00 2.61
C ALA A 32 3.38 17.81 1.43
N LEU A 33 4.26 18.43 0.63
CA LEU A 33 3.89 19.16 -0.56
C LEU A 33 3.26 18.23 -1.63
N ILE A 34 3.86 17.07 -1.87
CA ILE A 34 3.31 16.06 -2.80
C ILE A 34 1.92 15.62 -2.33
N LEU A 35 1.76 15.29 -1.05
CA LEU A 35 0.47 14.89 -0.49
C LEU A 35 -0.58 15.99 -0.62
N LEU A 36 -0.21 17.27 -0.42
CA LEU A 36 -1.11 18.41 -0.58
C LEU A 36 -1.58 18.52 -2.03
N VAL A 37 -0.68 18.40 -3.00
CA VAL A 37 -1.01 18.43 -4.44
C VAL A 37 -1.93 17.27 -4.80
N VAL A 38 -1.58 16.04 -4.38
CA VAL A 38 -2.40 14.83 -4.63
C VAL A 38 -3.79 14.98 -4.02
N PHE A 39 -3.87 15.49 -2.79
CA PHE A 39 -5.16 15.73 -2.12
C PHE A 39 -5.99 16.81 -2.82
N GLY A 40 -5.35 17.88 -3.31
CA GLY A 40 -6.02 18.91 -4.10
C GLY A 40 -6.63 18.34 -5.40
N PHE A 41 -5.84 17.59 -6.17
CA PHE A 41 -6.34 16.93 -7.38
C PHE A 41 -7.46 15.92 -7.07
N PHE A 42 -7.29 15.11 -6.03
CA PHE A 42 -8.32 14.18 -5.60
C PHE A 42 -9.62 14.88 -5.24
N SER A 43 -9.55 16.01 -4.52
CA SER A 43 -10.73 16.79 -4.11
C SER A 43 -11.49 17.34 -5.32
N ILE A 44 -10.78 17.89 -6.31
CA ILE A 44 -11.38 18.41 -7.54
C ILE A 44 -12.06 17.28 -8.33
N TYR A 45 -11.34 16.17 -8.52
CA TYR A 45 -11.86 15.01 -9.24
C TYR A 45 -13.08 14.39 -8.54
N TYR A 46 -13.01 14.27 -7.20
CA TYR A 46 -14.12 13.76 -6.41
C TYR A 46 -15.36 14.67 -6.50
N GLN A 47 -15.18 15.98 -6.47
CA GLN A 47 -16.27 16.94 -6.66
C GLN A 47 -16.89 16.81 -8.07
N GLN A 48 -16.06 16.71 -9.11
CA GLN A 48 -16.55 16.50 -10.48
C GLN A 48 -17.33 15.18 -10.61
N LEU A 49 -16.84 14.11 -9.98
CA LEU A 49 -17.53 12.83 -9.94
C LEU A 49 -18.92 12.96 -9.29
N LEU A 50 -19.02 13.64 -8.14
CA LEU A 50 -20.30 13.87 -7.48
C LEU A 50 -21.28 14.65 -8.36
N VAL A 51 -20.81 15.72 -9.01
CA VAL A 51 -21.64 16.54 -9.91
C VAL A 51 -22.09 15.72 -11.12
N SER A 52 -21.23 14.92 -11.71
CA SER A 52 -21.59 14.07 -12.86
C SER A 52 -22.61 12.99 -12.48
N LEU A 53 -22.49 12.38 -11.31
CA LEU A 53 -23.44 11.40 -10.80
C LEU A 53 -24.79 12.02 -10.42
N GLN A 54 -24.81 13.30 -10.02
CA GLN A 54 -26.06 14.04 -9.77
C GLN A 54 -26.79 14.39 -11.06
N SER A 55 -26.05 14.82 -12.09
CA SER A 55 -26.64 15.26 -13.36
C SER A 55 -27.10 14.10 -14.23
N GLN A 56 -26.37 12.99 -14.23
CA GLN A 56 -26.65 11.80 -15.04
C GLN A 56 -26.37 10.52 -14.25
N PRO A 57 -27.29 10.11 -13.37
CA PRO A 57 -27.10 8.88 -12.61
C PRO A 57 -27.09 7.66 -13.54
N PRO A 58 -26.02 6.84 -13.53
CA PRO A 58 -25.97 5.63 -14.36
C PRO A 58 -27.04 4.63 -13.90
N GLN A 59 -27.54 3.84 -14.83
CA GLN A 59 -28.46 2.74 -14.51
C GLN A 59 -27.75 1.77 -13.56
N GLY A 60 -28.36 1.45 -12.42
CA GLY A 60 -27.77 0.57 -11.41
C GLY A 60 -26.78 1.26 -10.46
N LEU A 61 -26.82 2.59 -10.33
CA LEU A 61 -25.98 3.34 -9.39
C LEU A 61 -25.98 2.72 -7.98
N GLY A 62 -27.13 2.32 -7.45
CA GLY A 62 -27.25 1.69 -6.13
C GLY A 62 -26.45 0.39 -6.03
N LEU A 63 -26.49 -0.50 -7.03
CA LEU A 63 -25.69 -1.74 -7.05
C LEU A 63 -24.20 -1.45 -7.10
N MET A 64 -23.79 -0.50 -7.94
CA MET A 64 -22.39 -0.09 -8.05
C MET A 64 -21.88 0.47 -6.70
N MET A 65 -22.68 1.33 -6.04
CA MET A 65 -22.33 1.87 -4.73
C MET A 65 -22.29 0.80 -3.64
N THR A 66 -23.23 -0.16 -3.66
CA THR A 66 -23.18 -1.32 -2.74
C THR A 66 -21.90 -2.12 -2.90
N ALA A 67 -21.47 -2.38 -4.13
CA ALA A 67 -20.23 -3.11 -4.40
C ALA A 67 -19.00 -2.32 -3.92
N VAL A 68 -18.94 -1.02 -4.15
CA VAL A 68 -17.84 -0.16 -3.68
C VAL A 68 -17.80 -0.13 -2.15
N CYS A 69 -18.94 0.09 -1.47
CA CYS A 69 -19.01 0.08 -0.02
C CYS A 69 -18.59 -1.28 0.56
N LEU A 70 -19.08 -2.39 -0.03
CA LEU A 70 -18.72 -3.74 0.38
C LEU A 70 -17.20 -3.98 0.28
N LEU A 71 -16.58 -3.62 -0.84
CA LEU A 71 -15.14 -3.79 -1.04
C LEU A 71 -14.31 -2.94 -0.08
N VAL A 72 -14.66 -1.66 0.07
CA VAL A 72 -13.95 -0.74 0.96
C VAL A 72 -14.07 -1.19 2.42
N TRP A 73 -15.28 -1.52 2.86
CA TRP A 73 -15.50 -1.95 4.24
C TRP A 73 -14.89 -3.31 4.51
N TRP A 74 -15.03 -4.28 3.61
CA TRP A 74 -14.37 -5.58 3.76
C TRP A 74 -12.85 -5.45 3.84
N ALA A 75 -12.24 -4.74 2.90
CA ALA A 75 -10.79 -4.51 2.90
C ALA A 75 -10.32 -3.81 4.17
N GLY A 76 -11.02 -2.77 4.61
CA GLY A 76 -10.68 -2.04 5.83
C GLY A 76 -10.92 -2.84 7.11
N LEU A 77 -12.00 -3.62 7.19
CA LEU A 77 -12.29 -4.50 8.34
C LEU A 77 -11.28 -5.65 8.41
N ALA A 78 -10.87 -6.24 7.28
CA ALA A 78 -9.88 -7.28 7.22
C ALA A 78 -8.44 -6.78 7.45
N TRP A 79 -8.17 -5.48 7.17
CA TRP A 79 -6.86 -4.87 7.34
C TRP A 79 -6.56 -4.57 8.81
N GLY A 80 -5.30 -4.77 9.23
CA GLY A 80 -4.83 -4.52 10.59
C GLY A 80 -5.00 -5.74 11.50
N ARG A 81 -4.05 -5.90 12.39
CA ARG A 81 -3.95 -7.00 13.35
C ARG A 81 -3.70 -6.46 14.74
N PRO A 82 -4.08 -7.17 15.81
CA PRO A 82 -3.80 -6.78 17.19
C PRO A 82 -2.31 -6.48 17.42
N LEU A 83 -2.03 -5.48 18.25
CA LEU A 83 -0.68 -5.06 18.64
C LEU A 83 -0.24 -5.83 19.88
N LEU A 84 0.30 -7.04 19.71
CA LEU A 84 0.61 -7.93 20.83
C LEU A 84 2.02 -7.72 21.38
N LEU A 85 2.96 -7.26 20.55
CA LEU A 85 4.35 -6.96 20.88
C LEU A 85 5.12 -8.14 21.48
N THR A 86 4.83 -9.35 20.99
CA THR A 86 5.52 -10.59 21.36
C THR A 86 6.73 -10.82 20.45
N TYR A 87 7.74 -11.51 20.98
CA TYR A 87 8.98 -11.86 20.30
C TYR A 87 9.24 -13.35 20.34
N GLU A 88 10.13 -13.86 19.49
CA GLU A 88 10.49 -15.28 19.44
C GLU A 88 10.96 -15.85 20.81
N PRO A 89 11.82 -15.15 21.58
CA PRO A 89 12.23 -15.65 22.90
C PRO A 89 11.09 -15.81 23.90
N ASP A 90 9.98 -15.09 23.72
CA ASP A 90 8.83 -15.16 24.61
C ASP A 90 8.19 -16.56 24.63
N LYS A 91 8.35 -17.33 23.54
CA LYS A 91 7.87 -18.73 23.46
C LYS A 91 8.49 -19.60 24.56
N SER A 92 9.76 -19.38 24.87
CA SER A 92 10.47 -20.19 25.85
C SER A 92 10.38 -19.63 27.28
N TYR A 93 10.49 -18.30 27.42
CA TYR A 93 10.61 -17.68 28.75
C TYR A 93 9.26 -17.31 29.39
N LEU A 94 8.25 -17.01 28.58
CA LEU A 94 7.00 -16.45 29.07
C LEU A 94 5.78 -17.37 28.87
N PHE A 95 5.97 -18.53 28.25
CA PHE A 95 4.92 -19.52 28.00
C PHE A 95 4.18 -19.94 29.29
N ALA A 96 4.91 -20.18 30.37
CA ALA A 96 4.33 -20.60 31.65
C ALA A 96 3.39 -19.56 32.27
N ARG A 97 3.45 -18.30 31.83
CA ARG A 97 2.59 -17.21 32.30
C ARG A 97 1.53 -16.81 31.27
N GLY A 98 1.24 -17.68 30.29
CA GLY A 98 0.41 -17.36 29.12
C GLY A 98 -0.94 -16.73 29.44
N TYR A 99 -1.63 -17.24 30.44
CA TYR A 99 -2.95 -16.72 30.86
C TYR A 99 -2.86 -15.29 31.45
N GLN A 100 -1.78 -14.93 32.15
CA GLN A 100 -1.62 -13.59 32.74
C GLN A 100 -1.46 -12.49 31.68
N TRP A 101 -1.00 -12.87 30.47
CA TRP A 101 -0.85 -11.98 29.35
C TRP A 101 -2.19 -11.46 28.80
N HIS A 102 -3.28 -12.17 28.99
CA HIS A 102 -4.59 -11.73 28.53
C HIS A 102 -4.94 -10.33 29.08
N ALA A 103 -4.63 -10.05 30.35
CA ALA A 103 -4.90 -8.78 30.97
C ALA A 103 -4.12 -7.61 30.32
N VAL A 104 -2.97 -7.90 29.70
CA VAL A 104 -2.11 -6.92 29.03
C VAL A 104 -2.47 -6.82 27.55
N TRP A 105 -2.66 -7.93 26.86
CA TRP A 105 -2.93 -7.97 25.42
C TRP A 105 -4.27 -7.37 25.03
N LYS A 106 -5.27 -7.34 25.91
CA LYS A 106 -6.52 -6.61 25.66
C LYS A 106 -6.27 -5.15 25.25
N TRP A 107 -5.29 -4.49 25.85
CA TRP A 107 -4.90 -3.13 25.46
C TRP A 107 -4.25 -3.10 24.09
N GLY A 108 -3.47 -4.13 23.75
CA GLY A 108 -2.88 -4.29 22.43
C GLY A 108 -3.92 -4.52 21.33
N VAL A 109 -5.04 -5.20 21.63
CA VAL A 109 -6.16 -5.36 20.68
C VAL A 109 -6.80 -4.00 20.39
N TRP A 110 -7.10 -3.22 21.44
CA TRP A 110 -7.66 -1.88 21.29
C TRP A 110 -6.74 -0.95 20.49
N LEU A 111 -5.47 -0.86 20.89
CA LEU A 111 -4.49 -0.01 20.20
C LEU A 111 -4.25 -0.45 18.76
N GLY A 112 -4.21 -1.77 18.50
CA GLY A 112 -4.02 -2.31 17.16
C GLY A 112 -5.21 -2.04 16.22
N ALA A 113 -6.41 -1.87 16.77
CA ALA A 113 -7.60 -1.55 16.00
C ALA A 113 -7.75 -0.04 15.73
N LEU A 114 -7.17 0.85 16.56
CA LEU A 114 -7.36 2.31 16.44
C LEU A 114 -6.95 2.88 15.09
N ALA A 115 -5.72 2.63 14.64
CA ALA A 115 -5.24 3.20 13.37
C ALA A 115 -6.08 2.71 12.16
N PRO A 116 -6.36 1.40 11.99
CA PRO A 116 -7.27 0.93 10.94
C PRO A 116 -8.68 1.49 11.06
N SER A 117 -9.22 1.68 12.28
CA SER A 117 -10.57 2.24 12.46
C SER A 117 -10.64 3.71 12.05
N LEU A 118 -9.59 4.51 12.32
CA LEU A 118 -9.53 5.89 11.87
C LEU A 118 -9.49 5.99 10.34
N VAL A 119 -8.65 5.17 9.69
CA VAL A 119 -8.60 5.13 8.22
C VAL A 119 -9.96 4.73 7.65
N LEU A 120 -10.61 3.73 8.24
CA LEU A 120 -11.91 3.25 7.80
C LEU A 120 -13.02 4.27 8.04
N ALA A 121 -12.94 5.04 9.13
CA ALA A 121 -13.85 6.16 9.39
C ALA A 121 -13.73 7.25 8.32
N VAL A 122 -12.50 7.63 7.96
CA VAL A 122 -12.25 8.62 6.89
C VAL A 122 -12.76 8.11 5.54
N LEU A 123 -12.48 6.85 5.20
CA LEU A 123 -12.99 6.25 3.95
C LEU A 123 -14.53 6.22 3.92
N THR A 124 -15.18 5.88 5.04
CA THR A 124 -16.64 5.87 5.15
C THR A 124 -17.20 7.29 5.07
N LEU A 125 -16.51 8.28 5.64
CA LEU A 125 -16.89 9.70 5.50
C LEU A 125 -16.82 10.16 4.03
N LEU A 126 -15.78 9.75 3.30
CA LEU A 126 -15.67 10.01 1.86
C LEU A 126 -16.78 9.30 1.04
N LEU A 127 -17.26 8.16 1.49
CA LEU A 127 -18.38 7.47 0.84
C LEU A 127 -19.75 8.07 1.20
N ALA A 128 -19.88 8.85 2.26
CA ALA A 128 -21.16 9.37 2.75
C ALA A 128 -21.95 10.18 1.68
N PRO A 129 -21.36 11.12 0.91
CA PRO A 129 -22.06 11.81 -0.17
C PRO A 129 -22.53 10.86 -1.29
N LEU A 130 -21.74 9.85 -1.60
CA LEU A 130 -22.11 8.84 -2.61
C LEU A 130 -23.28 7.99 -2.14
N ILE A 131 -23.29 7.60 -0.86
CA ILE A 131 -24.42 6.86 -0.25
C ILE A 131 -25.68 7.70 -0.26
N SER A 132 -25.60 9.00 0.07
CA SER A 132 -26.76 9.89 0.02
C SER A 132 -27.34 10.01 -1.39
N LEU A 133 -26.51 10.04 -2.41
CA LEU A 133 -26.93 10.09 -3.82
C LEU A 133 -27.56 8.77 -4.31
N GLY A 134 -26.95 7.64 -3.91
CA GLY A 134 -27.39 6.32 -4.40
C GLY A 134 -28.65 5.76 -3.72
N PHE A 135 -28.85 6.09 -2.44
CA PHE A 135 -29.90 5.49 -1.59
C PHE A 135 -30.85 6.51 -0.96
N GLY A 136 -30.65 7.81 -1.21
CA GLY A 136 -31.49 8.87 -0.66
C GLY A 136 -31.35 9.06 0.86
N TRP A 137 -30.26 8.55 1.48
CA TRP A 137 -29.99 8.75 2.89
C TRP A 137 -29.57 10.20 3.16
N SER A 138 -29.98 10.75 4.31
CA SER A 138 -29.44 12.02 4.73
C SER A 138 -27.95 11.90 5.08
N LEU A 139 -27.19 12.98 4.91
CA LEU A 139 -25.76 13.00 5.28
C LEU A 139 -25.54 12.58 6.74
N GLY A 140 -26.42 13.01 7.65
CA GLY A 140 -26.34 12.62 9.06
C GLY A 140 -26.46 11.11 9.26
N GLN A 141 -27.40 10.46 8.56
CA GLN A 141 -27.59 9.01 8.61
C GLN A 141 -26.39 8.26 7.99
N ALA A 142 -25.85 8.75 6.87
CA ALA A 142 -24.67 8.18 6.25
C ALA A 142 -23.44 8.32 7.17
N ILE A 143 -23.32 9.41 7.92
CA ILE A 143 -22.25 9.59 8.93
C ILE A 143 -22.41 8.60 10.09
N CYS A 144 -23.64 8.26 10.50
CA CYS A 144 -23.89 7.26 11.54
C CYS A 144 -23.33 5.87 11.16
N LEU A 145 -23.20 5.56 9.87
CA LEU A 145 -22.50 4.33 9.42
C LEU A 145 -21.04 4.27 9.88
N ILE A 146 -20.40 5.42 10.13
CA ILE A 146 -19.02 5.46 10.67
C ILE A 146 -18.96 4.74 12.01
N ALA A 147 -19.95 5.01 12.89
CA ALA A 147 -20.00 4.35 14.19
C ALA A 147 -20.16 2.83 14.05
N TYR A 148 -20.99 2.37 13.10
CA TYR A 148 -21.12 0.96 12.79
C TYR A 148 -19.80 0.35 12.32
N VAL A 149 -19.16 0.94 11.31
CA VAL A 149 -17.96 0.40 10.67
C VAL A 149 -16.78 0.40 11.65
N VAL A 150 -16.65 1.43 12.49
CA VAL A 150 -15.66 1.50 13.57
C VAL A 150 -15.95 0.41 14.62
N GLY A 151 -17.19 0.27 15.09
CA GLY A 151 -17.58 -0.78 16.03
C GLY A 151 -17.32 -2.18 15.47
N ALA A 152 -17.69 -2.43 14.21
CA ALA A 152 -17.42 -3.68 13.52
C ALA A 152 -15.91 -4.00 13.46
N LYS A 153 -15.06 -2.97 13.27
CA LYS A 153 -13.60 -3.14 13.30
C LYS A 153 -13.11 -3.65 14.65
N PHE A 154 -13.62 -3.13 15.74
CA PHE A 154 -13.27 -3.62 17.08
C PHE A 154 -13.76 -5.06 17.30
N LEU A 155 -14.96 -5.41 16.81
CA LEU A 155 -15.45 -6.80 16.87
C LEU A 155 -14.53 -7.76 16.12
N VAL A 156 -14.13 -7.41 14.90
CA VAL A 156 -13.19 -8.22 14.09
C VAL A 156 -11.83 -8.36 14.78
N ALA A 157 -11.30 -7.28 15.36
CA ALA A 157 -10.01 -7.31 16.06
C ALA A 157 -10.06 -8.23 17.30
N TRP A 158 -11.13 -8.15 18.07
CA TRP A 158 -11.35 -9.02 19.23
C TRP A 158 -11.57 -10.49 18.82
N ALA A 159 -12.38 -10.76 17.81
CA ALA A 159 -12.56 -12.11 17.28
C ALA A 159 -11.24 -12.71 16.79
N GLY A 160 -10.43 -11.92 16.07
CA GLY A 160 -9.10 -12.34 15.63
C GLY A 160 -8.15 -12.67 16.79
N TYR A 161 -8.23 -11.93 17.89
CA TYR A 161 -7.46 -12.22 19.11
C TYR A 161 -7.98 -13.46 19.85
N LEU A 162 -9.30 -13.58 20.03
CA LEU A 162 -9.90 -14.72 20.72
C LEU A 162 -9.72 -16.04 19.95
N GLY A 163 -9.50 -15.94 18.62
CA GLY A 163 -9.20 -17.09 17.78
C GLY A 163 -7.90 -17.82 18.12
N PHE A 164 -7.00 -17.23 18.94
CA PHE A 164 -5.80 -17.88 19.45
C PHE A 164 -6.05 -18.79 20.66
N TYR A 165 -7.27 -18.76 21.20
CA TYR A 165 -7.64 -19.65 22.29
C TYR A 165 -8.36 -20.88 21.72
N SER A 166 -7.80 -22.06 21.96
CA SER A 166 -8.33 -23.30 21.43
C SER A 166 -9.76 -23.56 21.89
N GLY A 167 -10.67 -23.80 20.94
CA GLY A 167 -12.07 -24.11 21.22
C GLY A 167 -12.95 -22.98 21.73
N LEU A 168 -12.44 -21.74 21.81
CA LEU A 168 -13.21 -20.59 22.27
C LEU A 168 -14.15 -20.02 21.21
N LEU A 169 -13.70 -20.04 19.95
CA LEU A 169 -14.49 -19.61 18.79
C LEU A 169 -14.74 -20.78 17.83
N PRO A 170 -15.88 -20.83 17.14
CA PRO A 170 -16.15 -21.82 16.11
C PRO A 170 -15.06 -21.83 15.03
N LYS A 171 -14.64 -23.02 14.62
CA LYS A 171 -13.73 -23.19 13.47
C LYS A 171 -14.40 -22.61 12.23
N GLY A 172 -13.91 -21.48 11.73
CA GLY A 172 -14.50 -20.77 10.58
C GLY A 172 -14.86 -19.30 10.87
N MET A 173 -14.97 -18.87 12.12
CA MET A 173 -15.03 -17.45 12.49
C MET A 173 -13.63 -16.82 12.43
N SER A 174 -12.92 -17.02 11.32
CA SER A 174 -11.68 -16.30 11.06
C SER A 174 -11.97 -14.80 10.89
N GLY A 175 -11.04 -13.96 11.33
CA GLY A 175 -11.20 -12.50 11.21
C GLY A 175 -11.64 -12.03 9.81
N PRO A 176 -11.08 -12.55 8.69
CA PRO A 176 -11.51 -12.18 7.34
C PRO A 176 -12.95 -12.57 6.99
N VAL A 177 -13.42 -13.74 7.46
CA VAL A 177 -14.81 -14.20 7.20
C VAL A 177 -15.80 -13.33 7.98
N LEU A 178 -15.51 -13.04 9.25
CA LEU A 178 -16.34 -12.12 10.04
C LEU A 178 -16.33 -10.70 9.45
N ALA A 179 -15.19 -10.24 8.96
CA ALA A 179 -15.07 -8.96 8.27
C ALA A 179 -15.96 -8.90 7.03
N LEU A 180 -15.99 -9.98 6.23
CA LEU A 180 -16.84 -10.06 5.05
C LEU A 180 -18.33 -10.08 5.43
N ALA A 181 -18.71 -10.83 6.46
CA ALA A 181 -20.09 -10.88 6.95
C ALA A 181 -20.58 -9.51 7.44
N LEU A 182 -19.77 -8.82 8.26
CA LEU A 182 -20.13 -7.50 8.77
C LEU A 182 -20.15 -6.44 7.64
N ALA A 183 -19.19 -6.47 6.71
CA ALA A 183 -19.21 -5.59 5.54
C ALA A 183 -20.44 -5.85 4.67
N GLY A 184 -20.80 -7.12 4.46
CA GLY A 184 -21.98 -7.53 3.71
C GLY A 184 -23.27 -7.05 4.35
N LEU A 185 -23.41 -7.22 5.68
CA LEU A 185 -24.57 -6.70 6.41
C LEU A 185 -24.68 -5.18 6.28
N GLY A 186 -23.57 -4.45 6.41
CA GLY A 186 -23.55 -3.00 6.18
C GLY A 186 -23.96 -2.61 4.76
N ALA A 187 -23.42 -3.31 3.75
CA ALA A 187 -23.74 -3.03 2.35
C ALA A 187 -25.21 -3.35 1.97
N VAL A 188 -25.73 -4.47 2.46
CA VAL A 188 -27.13 -4.87 2.23
C VAL A 188 -28.09 -3.92 2.97
N SER A 189 -27.72 -3.44 4.15
CA SER A 189 -28.56 -2.52 4.92
C SER A 189 -28.82 -1.19 4.21
N LEU A 190 -27.98 -0.78 3.24
CA LEU A 190 -28.20 0.43 2.44
C LEU A 190 -29.51 0.42 1.64
N TRP A 191 -30.03 -0.77 1.35
CA TRP A 191 -31.31 -0.93 0.62
C TRP A 191 -32.55 -0.82 1.53
N LEU A 192 -32.34 -0.73 2.85
CA LEU A 192 -33.41 -0.57 3.83
C LEU A 192 -33.63 0.93 4.14
N PRO A 193 -34.80 1.29 4.66
CA PRO A 193 -34.99 2.62 5.23
C PRO A 193 -33.91 2.93 6.26
N ALA A 194 -33.27 4.10 6.18
CA ALA A 194 -32.08 4.42 6.94
C ALA A 194 -32.24 4.22 8.46
N ASN A 195 -33.36 4.59 9.03
CA ASN A 195 -33.60 4.45 10.48
C ASN A 195 -33.68 2.97 10.90
N LEU A 196 -34.32 2.14 10.09
CA LEU A 196 -34.42 0.70 10.33
C LEU A 196 -33.07 0.03 10.12
N ALA A 197 -32.33 0.42 9.09
CA ALA A 197 -30.98 -0.06 8.82
C ALA A 197 -30.05 0.22 10.01
N LEU A 198 -29.99 1.46 10.48
CA LEU A 198 -29.13 1.87 11.59
C LEU A 198 -29.49 1.17 12.90
N SER A 199 -30.80 0.96 13.17
CA SER A 199 -31.22 0.22 14.36
C SER A 199 -30.79 -1.25 14.32
N LEU A 200 -30.90 -1.91 13.16
CA LEU A 200 -30.45 -3.29 12.96
C LEU A 200 -28.92 -3.40 13.08
N LEU A 201 -28.18 -2.47 12.49
CA LEU A 201 -26.71 -2.43 12.58
C LEU A 201 -26.24 -2.20 14.03
N ALA A 202 -26.92 -1.31 14.78
CA ALA A 202 -26.65 -1.11 16.19
C ALA A 202 -26.93 -2.37 17.02
N LEU A 203 -28.03 -3.08 16.73
CA LEU A 203 -28.34 -4.35 17.38
C LEU A 203 -27.26 -5.41 17.12
N VAL A 204 -26.78 -5.52 15.88
CA VAL A 204 -25.68 -6.44 15.51
C VAL A 204 -24.40 -6.13 16.30
N LEU A 205 -24.05 -4.85 16.45
CA LEU A 205 -22.90 -4.44 17.26
C LEU A 205 -23.08 -4.78 18.74
N LEU A 206 -24.25 -4.54 19.30
CA LEU A 206 -24.55 -4.84 20.70
C LEU A 206 -24.49 -6.36 20.96
N LEU A 207 -25.10 -7.16 20.10
CA LEU A 207 -25.03 -8.63 20.22
C LEU A 207 -23.60 -9.15 20.05
N GLY A 208 -22.85 -8.61 19.09
CA GLY A 208 -21.45 -8.94 18.89
C GLY A 208 -20.58 -8.57 20.10
N ALA A 209 -20.77 -7.39 20.67
CA ALA A 209 -20.07 -6.95 21.87
C ALA A 209 -20.43 -7.82 23.10
N ALA A 210 -21.71 -8.14 23.28
CA ALA A 210 -22.16 -9.02 24.33
C ALA A 210 -21.55 -10.44 24.20
N TYR A 211 -21.50 -10.96 22.99
CA TYR A 211 -20.87 -12.26 22.68
C TYR A 211 -19.37 -12.25 23.00
N ILE A 212 -18.65 -11.22 22.58
CA ILE A 212 -17.22 -11.04 22.89
C ILE A 212 -16.99 -10.93 24.40
N TRP A 213 -17.79 -10.13 25.07
CA TRP A 213 -17.70 -10.00 26.53
C TRP A 213 -17.93 -11.32 27.25
N TRP A 214 -18.93 -12.12 26.83
CA TRP A 214 -19.20 -13.43 27.37
C TRP A 214 -18.06 -14.43 27.10
N THR A 215 -17.48 -14.43 25.89
CA THR A 215 -16.34 -15.28 25.54
C THR A 215 -15.07 -14.87 26.28
N CYS A 216 -14.83 -13.59 26.50
CA CYS A 216 -13.69 -13.10 27.29
C CYS A 216 -13.71 -13.62 28.73
N ARG A 217 -14.87 -13.86 29.31
CA ARG A 217 -14.98 -14.46 30.65
C ARG A 217 -14.52 -15.91 30.72
N LYS A 218 -14.55 -16.64 29.59
CA LYS A 218 -14.14 -18.03 29.47
C LYS A 218 -12.65 -18.21 29.16
N VAL A 219 -11.95 -17.16 28.76
CA VAL A 219 -10.53 -17.18 28.40
C VAL A 219 -9.65 -17.92 29.41
N PRO A 220 -9.80 -17.75 30.75
CA PRO A 220 -8.97 -18.46 31.73
C PRO A 220 -9.06 -19.98 31.69
N GLN A 221 -10.10 -20.52 31.05
CA GLN A 221 -10.38 -21.96 30.96
C GLN A 221 -9.82 -22.59 29.67
N HIS A 222 -9.25 -21.78 28.77
CA HIS A 222 -8.79 -22.23 27.44
C HIS A 222 -7.29 -22.05 27.27
N TRP A 223 -6.68 -22.99 26.55
CA TRP A 223 -5.26 -22.92 26.20
C TRP A 223 -5.03 -21.94 25.07
N ILE A 224 -3.94 -21.19 25.17
CA ILE A 224 -3.53 -20.25 24.15
C ILE A 224 -2.51 -20.88 23.19
N GLU A 225 -2.73 -20.72 21.90
CA GLU A 225 -1.78 -21.08 20.85
C GLU A 225 -0.68 -20.03 20.72
N PHE A 226 0.29 -20.08 21.63
CA PHE A 226 1.33 -19.06 21.77
C PHE A 226 2.21 -18.95 20.53
N GLU A 227 2.46 -20.07 19.83
CA GLU A 227 3.25 -20.07 18.59
C GLU A 227 2.55 -19.31 17.47
N ALA A 228 1.26 -19.56 17.26
CA ALA A 228 0.45 -18.87 16.25
C ALA A 228 0.38 -17.37 16.54
N LEU A 229 0.29 -16.99 17.80
CA LEU A 229 0.25 -15.61 18.25
C LEU A 229 1.58 -14.88 17.96
N VAL A 230 2.72 -15.49 18.29
CA VAL A 230 4.05 -14.93 17.97
C VAL A 230 4.26 -14.84 16.46
N ALA A 231 3.89 -15.88 15.70
CA ALA A 231 4.00 -15.89 14.25
C ALA A 231 3.15 -14.77 13.61
N GLN A 232 1.94 -14.52 14.13
CA GLN A 232 1.11 -13.40 13.66
C GLN A 232 1.77 -12.05 13.94
N GLU A 233 2.34 -11.84 15.11
CA GLU A 233 3.01 -10.59 15.45
C GLU A 233 4.25 -10.36 14.58
N GLN A 234 5.02 -11.39 14.30
CA GLN A 234 6.14 -11.33 13.35
C GLN A 234 5.68 -10.96 11.94
N ALA A 235 4.61 -11.59 11.46
CA ALA A 235 4.01 -11.28 10.15
C ALA A 235 3.48 -9.84 10.10
N ARG A 236 2.89 -9.33 11.20
CA ARG A 236 2.45 -7.94 11.33
C ARG A 236 3.62 -6.96 11.22
N ARG A 237 4.71 -7.22 11.98
CA ARG A 237 5.93 -6.39 11.92
C ARG A 237 6.56 -6.43 10.55
N ALA A 238 6.71 -7.61 9.97
CA ALA A 238 7.25 -7.75 8.61
C ALA A 238 6.41 -7.01 7.57
N SER A 239 5.09 -7.01 7.70
CA SER A 239 4.20 -6.24 6.83
C SER A 239 4.40 -4.74 7.03
N LEU A 240 4.45 -4.27 8.28
CA LEU A 240 4.68 -2.86 8.62
C LEU A 240 6.02 -2.37 8.06
N TYR A 241 7.11 -3.10 8.30
CA TYR A 241 8.42 -2.73 7.79
C TYR A 241 8.50 -2.76 6.27
N ARG A 242 7.78 -3.66 5.59
CA ARG A 242 7.67 -3.64 4.12
C ARG A 242 7.01 -2.35 3.62
N TRP A 243 5.96 -1.87 4.30
CA TRP A 243 5.33 -0.60 3.96
C TRP A 243 6.27 0.59 4.24
N LEU A 244 6.95 0.60 5.38
CA LEU A 244 7.91 1.65 5.72
C LEU A 244 9.10 1.68 4.75
N ALA A 245 9.58 0.51 4.31
CA ALA A 245 10.66 0.38 3.34
C ALA A 245 10.32 0.95 1.94
N LEU A 246 9.04 1.21 1.66
CA LEU A 246 8.65 1.91 0.46
C LEU A 246 9.04 3.40 0.48
N PHE A 247 9.19 3.98 1.66
CA PHE A 247 9.39 5.42 1.86
C PHE A 247 10.70 5.76 2.58
N ALA A 248 11.26 4.83 3.36
CA ALA A 248 12.48 5.06 4.13
C ALA A 248 13.38 3.82 4.09
N GLU A 249 14.70 4.03 4.17
CA GLU A 249 15.65 2.92 4.33
C GLU A 249 15.52 2.33 5.73
N VAL A 250 15.07 1.07 5.80
CA VAL A 250 14.93 0.31 7.04
C VAL A 250 16.12 -0.62 7.20
N PRO A 251 17.05 -0.36 8.13
CA PRO A 251 18.31 -1.12 8.24
C PRO A 251 18.14 -2.63 8.48
N GLN A 252 16.98 -3.05 8.97
CA GLN A 252 16.70 -4.45 9.33
C GLN A 252 16.10 -5.28 8.19
N GLN A 253 15.80 -4.70 7.04
CA GLN A 253 15.29 -5.42 5.88
C GLN A 253 16.19 -5.18 4.67
N ILE A 254 17.19 -6.04 4.53
CA ILE A 254 17.75 -6.30 3.21
C ILE A 254 16.61 -6.91 2.41
N PRO A 255 16.09 -6.22 1.37
CA PRO A 255 14.96 -6.77 0.61
C PRO A 255 15.40 -8.13 0.07
N PRO A 256 14.67 -9.22 0.33
CA PRO A 256 15.08 -10.53 -0.12
C PRO A 256 15.13 -10.50 -1.64
N ILE A 257 16.30 -10.72 -2.22
CA ILE A 257 16.47 -10.86 -3.68
C ILE A 257 15.76 -12.16 -4.06
N LYS A 258 14.45 -12.05 -4.36
CA LYS A 258 13.65 -13.21 -4.77
C LYS A 258 13.96 -13.56 -6.22
N ARG A 259 14.36 -14.79 -6.46
CA ARG A 259 14.45 -15.33 -7.83
C ARG A 259 13.05 -15.35 -8.46
N ARG A 260 12.82 -14.45 -9.43
CA ARG A 260 11.59 -14.40 -10.23
C ARG A 260 11.75 -15.31 -11.43
N ALA A 261 11.63 -16.63 -11.21
CA ALA A 261 11.91 -17.65 -12.23
C ALA A 261 11.07 -17.48 -13.51
N TYR A 262 9.84 -16.96 -13.40
CA TYR A 262 8.95 -16.67 -14.54
C TYR A 262 9.50 -15.61 -15.52
N LEU A 263 10.42 -14.74 -15.06
CA LEU A 263 11.06 -13.73 -15.89
C LEU A 263 12.39 -14.20 -16.50
N ASP A 264 12.92 -15.35 -16.09
CA ASP A 264 14.21 -15.84 -16.58
C ASP A 264 14.20 -16.10 -18.10
N GLY A 265 13.05 -16.52 -18.69
CA GLY A 265 12.88 -16.68 -20.14
C GLY A 265 12.97 -15.35 -20.91
N VAL A 266 12.26 -14.32 -20.40
CA VAL A 266 12.29 -12.97 -20.97
C VAL A 266 13.69 -12.36 -20.87
N LEU A 267 14.34 -12.52 -19.71
CA LEU A 267 15.69 -12.02 -19.47
C LEU A 267 16.72 -12.65 -20.40
N LYS A 268 16.62 -13.97 -20.68
CA LYS A 268 17.49 -14.66 -21.65
C LYS A 268 17.29 -14.15 -23.06
N SER A 269 16.05 -13.99 -23.52
CA SER A 269 15.73 -13.47 -24.85
C SER A 269 16.25 -12.04 -25.05
N LEU A 270 16.08 -11.17 -24.07
CA LEU A 270 16.60 -9.80 -24.11
C LEU A 270 18.14 -9.74 -24.03
N SER A 271 18.76 -10.61 -23.22
CA SER A 271 20.23 -10.62 -23.09
C SER A 271 20.94 -10.91 -24.40
N GLY A 272 20.39 -11.80 -25.25
CA GLY A 272 20.93 -12.09 -26.58
C GLY A 272 20.92 -10.89 -27.53
N ARG A 273 19.94 -9.97 -27.34
CA ARG A 273 19.82 -8.75 -28.17
C ARG A 273 20.64 -7.57 -27.66
N LEU A 274 20.95 -7.53 -26.37
CA LEU A 274 21.67 -6.41 -25.74
C LEU A 274 23.21 -6.45 -26.02
N GLY A 275 23.77 -7.57 -26.46
CA GLY A 275 25.17 -7.71 -26.88
C GLY A 275 26.24 -7.43 -25.80
N ASN A 276 25.85 -6.93 -24.63
CA ASN A 276 26.75 -6.56 -23.55
C ASN A 276 26.41 -7.33 -22.26
N ARG A 277 27.41 -8.05 -21.72
CA ARG A 277 27.25 -8.85 -20.46
C ARG A 277 26.83 -7.99 -19.26
N TYR A 278 27.28 -6.75 -19.17
CA TYR A 278 26.91 -5.83 -18.10
C TYR A 278 25.47 -5.31 -18.23
N ALA A 279 24.96 -5.14 -19.44
CA ALA A 279 23.56 -4.79 -19.67
C ALA A 279 22.61 -5.87 -19.12
N TYR A 280 22.97 -7.15 -19.31
CA TYR A 280 22.22 -8.25 -18.69
C TYR A 280 22.26 -8.21 -17.15
N LEU A 281 23.40 -7.85 -16.57
CA LEU A 281 23.58 -7.75 -15.13
C LEU A 281 22.71 -6.63 -14.55
N TYR A 282 22.70 -5.46 -15.18
CA TYR A 282 21.81 -4.34 -14.82
C TYR A 282 20.34 -4.70 -14.94
N LEU A 283 19.93 -5.32 -16.04
CA LEU A 283 18.57 -5.75 -16.27
C LEU A 283 18.12 -6.76 -15.21
N ARG A 284 18.97 -7.75 -14.91
CA ARG A 284 18.73 -8.75 -13.89
C ARG A 284 18.61 -8.12 -12.50
N HIS A 285 19.49 -7.19 -12.16
CA HIS A 285 19.46 -6.48 -10.88
C HIS A 285 18.20 -5.64 -10.73
N LEU A 286 17.85 -4.88 -11.74
CA LEU A 286 16.63 -4.05 -11.77
C LEU A 286 15.36 -4.88 -11.59
N VAL A 287 15.25 -6.01 -12.29
CA VAL A 287 14.06 -6.86 -12.23
C VAL A 287 13.97 -7.62 -10.92
N ARG A 288 15.09 -8.04 -10.33
CA ARG A 288 15.11 -8.82 -9.07
C ARG A 288 15.12 -7.96 -7.83
N ASN A 289 15.68 -6.76 -7.89
CA ASN A 289 15.66 -5.82 -6.78
C ASN A 289 14.34 -5.05 -6.77
N THR A 290 13.53 -5.32 -5.73
CA THR A 290 12.22 -4.68 -5.55
C THR A 290 12.31 -3.18 -5.32
N ALA A 291 13.46 -2.65 -4.89
CA ALA A 291 13.64 -1.21 -4.72
C ALA A 291 13.52 -0.50 -6.08
N TYR A 292 14.32 -0.88 -7.08
CA TYR A 292 14.32 -0.22 -8.40
C TYR A 292 13.04 -0.48 -9.19
N SER A 293 12.58 -1.74 -9.26
CA SER A 293 11.33 -2.07 -9.95
C SER A 293 10.11 -1.42 -9.29
N GLY A 294 10.13 -1.29 -7.97
CA GLY A 294 9.05 -0.63 -7.21
C GLY A 294 9.01 0.88 -7.41
N ILE A 295 10.16 1.54 -7.50
CA ILE A 295 10.26 2.98 -7.80
C ILE A 295 9.67 3.27 -9.19
N TRP A 296 10.11 2.53 -10.20
CA TRP A 296 9.59 2.68 -11.56
C TRP A 296 8.08 2.48 -11.64
N LEU A 297 7.56 1.42 -11.00
CA LEU A 297 6.12 1.15 -11.01
C LEU A 297 5.30 2.28 -10.36
N ARG A 298 5.81 2.87 -9.27
CA ARG A 298 5.13 4.00 -8.60
C ARG A 298 5.08 5.23 -9.49
N VAL A 299 6.19 5.58 -10.13
CA VAL A 299 6.25 6.70 -11.06
C VAL A 299 5.29 6.45 -12.23
N LEU A 300 5.32 5.25 -12.81
CA LEU A 300 4.42 4.86 -13.89
C LEU A 300 2.94 5.04 -13.49
N VAL A 301 2.52 4.46 -12.36
CA VAL A 301 1.12 4.52 -11.88
C VAL A 301 0.71 5.94 -11.55
N PHE A 302 1.56 6.69 -10.83
CA PHE A 302 1.26 8.06 -10.44
C PHE A 302 1.00 8.97 -11.66
N PHE A 303 1.92 8.97 -12.62
CA PHE A 303 1.75 9.81 -13.81
C PHE A 303 0.68 9.29 -14.77
N SER A 304 0.41 7.98 -14.80
CA SER A 304 -0.77 7.44 -15.50
C SER A 304 -2.07 8.01 -14.92
N LEU A 305 -2.20 8.08 -13.59
CA LEU A 305 -3.35 8.70 -12.94
C LEU A 305 -3.48 10.18 -13.27
N VAL A 306 -2.36 10.92 -13.28
CA VAL A 306 -2.35 12.34 -13.67
C VAL A 306 -2.81 12.53 -15.12
N ILE A 307 -2.36 11.68 -16.05
CA ILE A 307 -2.77 11.72 -17.45
C ILE A 307 -4.26 11.44 -17.58
N VAL A 308 -4.77 10.41 -16.91
CA VAL A 308 -6.18 10.01 -16.97
C VAL A 308 -7.09 11.05 -16.33
N SER A 309 -6.65 11.74 -15.27
CA SER A 309 -7.44 12.73 -14.55
C SER A 309 -7.55 14.08 -15.28
N SER A 310 -6.74 14.33 -16.31
CA SER A 310 -6.70 15.59 -17.01
C SER A 310 -7.13 15.43 -18.48
N GLN A 311 -7.82 16.44 -19.03
CA GLN A 311 -8.15 16.51 -20.46
C GLN A 311 -7.29 17.52 -21.22
N GLN A 312 -6.31 18.14 -20.53
CA GLN A 312 -5.48 19.19 -21.11
C GLN A 312 -4.17 18.64 -21.70
N VAL A 313 -3.92 18.90 -22.96
CA VAL A 313 -2.78 18.38 -23.72
C VAL A 313 -1.43 18.80 -23.11
N TRP A 314 -1.33 20.04 -22.62
CA TRP A 314 -0.10 20.51 -21.99
C TRP A 314 0.23 19.78 -20.68
N LEU A 315 -0.80 19.36 -19.92
CA LEU A 315 -0.61 18.53 -18.73
C LEU A 315 -0.15 17.11 -19.09
N TRP A 316 -0.68 16.51 -20.15
CA TRP A 316 -0.17 15.22 -20.66
C TRP A 316 1.29 15.31 -21.07
N ALA A 317 1.65 16.34 -21.83
CA ALA A 317 3.03 16.56 -22.27
C ALA A 317 3.97 16.76 -21.07
N ALA A 318 3.60 17.62 -20.13
CA ALA A 318 4.38 17.90 -18.91
C ALA A 318 4.52 16.65 -18.01
N ALA A 319 3.42 15.92 -17.79
CA ALA A 319 3.41 14.72 -16.94
C ALA A 319 4.34 13.64 -17.51
N GLY A 320 4.25 13.34 -18.79
CA GLY A 320 5.13 12.34 -19.42
C GLY A 320 6.60 12.78 -19.45
N ALA A 321 6.89 14.05 -19.73
CA ALA A 321 8.24 14.58 -19.68
C ALA A 321 8.86 14.51 -18.28
N LEU A 322 8.12 14.99 -17.27
CA LEU A 322 8.56 14.98 -15.87
C LEU A 322 8.76 13.55 -15.37
N SER A 323 7.85 12.63 -15.69
CA SER A 323 7.99 11.22 -15.30
C SER A 323 9.22 10.55 -15.91
N THR A 324 9.56 10.90 -17.15
CA THR A 324 10.76 10.39 -17.85
C THR A 324 12.04 10.83 -17.13
N VAL A 325 12.14 12.12 -16.80
CA VAL A 325 13.28 12.65 -16.05
C VAL A 325 13.36 12.04 -14.67
N LEU A 326 12.24 11.98 -13.96
CA LEU A 326 12.17 11.43 -12.60
C LEU A 326 12.59 9.95 -12.56
N THR A 327 12.10 9.14 -13.51
CA THR A 327 12.50 7.74 -13.64
C THR A 327 14.00 7.61 -13.87
N LEU A 328 14.57 8.40 -14.78
CA LEU A 328 16.01 8.39 -15.02
C LEU A 328 16.80 8.73 -13.75
N VAL A 329 16.48 9.84 -13.09
CA VAL A 329 17.18 10.29 -11.86
C VAL A 329 17.13 9.21 -10.77
N GLN A 330 15.99 8.57 -10.59
CA GLN A 330 15.81 7.52 -9.59
C GLN A 330 16.52 6.19 -9.93
N LEU A 331 16.77 5.94 -11.22
CA LEU A 331 17.53 4.75 -11.67
C LEU A 331 19.05 4.99 -11.71
N MET A 332 19.51 6.22 -11.54
CA MET A 332 20.96 6.53 -11.57
C MET A 332 21.82 5.78 -10.56
N PRO A 333 21.40 5.57 -9.30
CA PRO A 333 22.20 4.79 -8.36
C PRO A 333 22.51 3.37 -8.84
N LEU A 334 21.66 2.81 -9.72
CA LEU A 334 21.90 1.51 -10.36
C LEU A 334 23.19 1.47 -11.16
N ALA A 335 23.64 2.62 -11.71
CA ALA A 335 24.90 2.71 -12.46
C ALA A 335 26.13 2.35 -11.61
N LEU A 336 26.08 2.68 -10.32
CA LEU A 336 27.19 2.49 -9.37
C LEU A 336 27.12 1.15 -8.63
N GLU A 337 26.03 0.40 -8.75
CA GLU A 337 25.86 -0.90 -8.09
C GLU A 337 26.97 -1.91 -8.43
N PRO A 338 27.37 -2.10 -9.70
CA PRO A 338 28.47 -3.00 -10.01
C PRO A 338 29.77 -2.62 -9.30
N LEU A 339 30.09 -1.32 -9.18
CA LEU A 339 31.32 -0.85 -8.53
C LEU A 339 31.38 -1.14 -7.02
N ARG A 340 30.24 -1.42 -6.40
CA ARG A 340 30.14 -1.76 -4.97
C ARG A 340 30.30 -3.26 -4.70
N HIS A 341 30.30 -4.09 -5.72
CA HIS A 341 30.31 -5.54 -5.54
C HIS A 341 31.75 -6.05 -5.37
N PRO A 342 32.06 -6.87 -4.33
CA PRO A 342 33.43 -7.36 -4.07
C PRO A 342 34.06 -8.13 -5.25
N LEU A 343 33.24 -8.80 -6.06
CA LEU A 343 33.69 -9.56 -7.25
C LEU A 343 34.24 -8.69 -8.37
N GLU A 344 33.91 -7.40 -8.39
CA GLU A 344 34.43 -6.47 -9.41
C GLU A 344 35.89 -6.13 -9.21
N ARG A 345 36.39 -6.27 -8.00
CA ARG A 345 37.84 -6.13 -7.73
C ARG A 345 38.68 -7.19 -8.42
N LEU A 346 38.04 -8.34 -8.76
CA LEU A 346 38.66 -9.44 -9.51
C LEU A 346 38.64 -9.21 -11.03
N TYR A 347 37.64 -8.48 -11.54
CA TYR A 347 37.48 -8.15 -12.94
C TYR A 347 37.18 -6.65 -13.07
N PRO A 348 38.22 -5.80 -13.10
CA PRO A 348 38.02 -4.35 -13.13
C PRO A 348 37.29 -3.94 -14.41
N VAL A 349 36.05 -3.49 -14.21
CA VAL A 349 35.23 -2.92 -15.26
C VAL A 349 35.76 -1.52 -15.54
N GLY A 350 36.28 -1.30 -16.71
CA GLY A 350 36.68 0.06 -17.11
C GLY A 350 35.45 0.98 -17.04
N GLN A 351 35.58 2.12 -16.34
CA GLN A 351 34.49 3.11 -16.18
C GLN A 351 33.82 3.49 -17.51
N ARG A 352 34.59 3.42 -18.62
CA ARG A 352 34.08 3.66 -20.01
C ARG A 352 33.03 2.66 -20.48
N SER A 353 32.91 1.48 -19.86
CA SER A 353 31.93 0.46 -20.23
C SER A 353 30.57 0.58 -19.52
N LEU A 354 30.47 1.38 -18.47
CA LEU A 354 29.24 1.53 -17.67
C LEU A 354 28.12 2.22 -18.46
N VAL A 355 28.43 3.34 -19.13
CA VAL A 355 27.43 4.08 -19.93
C VAL A 355 26.83 3.24 -21.07
N PRO A 356 27.63 2.60 -21.93
CA PRO A 356 27.09 1.77 -23.03
C PRO A 356 26.34 0.54 -22.53
N ALA A 357 26.63 0.05 -21.30
CA ALA A 357 25.92 -1.07 -20.71
C ALA A 357 24.57 -0.68 -20.10
N LEU A 358 24.49 0.47 -19.43
CA LEU A 358 23.27 0.92 -18.74
C LEU A 358 22.28 1.57 -19.71
N ARG A 359 22.75 2.31 -20.70
CA ARG A 359 21.90 3.04 -21.67
C ARG A 359 20.78 2.20 -22.29
N PRO A 360 21.03 0.99 -22.86
CA PRO A 360 19.96 0.20 -23.47
C PRO A 360 18.94 -0.31 -22.43
N VAL A 361 19.36 -0.55 -21.19
CA VAL A 361 18.46 -1.00 -20.12
C VAL A 361 17.51 0.13 -19.72
N VAL A 362 18.05 1.34 -19.52
CA VAL A 362 17.24 2.52 -19.19
C VAL A 362 16.34 2.89 -20.37
N ALA A 363 16.84 2.84 -21.61
CA ALA A 363 16.05 3.11 -22.81
C ALA A 363 14.85 2.15 -22.94
N MET A 364 15.04 0.88 -22.62
CA MET A 364 13.96 -0.10 -22.63
C MET A 364 12.87 0.22 -21.60
N ILE A 365 13.25 0.64 -20.39
CA ILE A 365 12.31 0.99 -19.33
C ILE A 365 11.53 2.24 -19.67
N LEU A 366 12.24 3.28 -20.14
CA LEU A 366 11.60 4.51 -20.60
C LEU A 366 10.69 4.24 -21.80
N GLY A 367 11.12 3.41 -22.74
CA GLY A 367 10.30 2.98 -23.88
C GLY A 367 9.01 2.28 -23.46
N LEU A 368 9.09 1.35 -22.48
CA LEU A 368 7.91 0.68 -21.94
C LEU A 368 6.98 1.68 -21.22
N GLN A 369 7.53 2.62 -20.47
CA GLN A 369 6.79 3.66 -19.78
C GLN A 369 6.06 4.57 -20.77
N LEU A 370 6.75 5.06 -21.80
CA LEU A 370 6.16 5.91 -22.84
C LEU A 370 5.12 5.16 -23.66
N LEU A 371 5.30 3.86 -23.89
CA LEU A 371 4.30 3.03 -24.54
C LEU A 371 3.00 2.97 -23.73
N VAL A 372 3.07 2.78 -22.40
CA VAL A 372 1.89 2.79 -21.55
C VAL A 372 1.19 4.14 -21.61
N TYR A 373 1.92 5.25 -21.53
CA TYR A 373 1.33 6.59 -21.60
C TYR A 373 0.73 6.89 -22.97
N SER A 374 1.38 6.44 -24.05
CA SER A 374 0.84 6.63 -25.40
C SER A 374 -0.45 5.86 -25.62
N LEU A 375 -0.56 4.64 -25.08
CA LEU A 375 -1.82 3.87 -25.11
C LEU A 375 -2.92 4.59 -24.31
N LEU A 376 -2.61 5.12 -23.15
CA LEU A 376 -3.59 5.89 -22.35
C LEU A 376 -4.10 7.12 -23.10
N ILE A 377 -3.19 7.91 -23.70
CA ILE A 377 -3.60 9.10 -24.46
C ILE A 377 -4.33 8.71 -25.75
N ALA A 378 -3.96 7.64 -26.43
CA ALA A 378 -4.70 7.19 -27.61
C ALA A 378 -6.17 6.90 -27.31
N VAL A 379 -6.47 6.38 -26.12
CA VAL A 379 -7.85 6.16 -25.64
C VAL A 379 -8.53 7.49 -25.26
N LEU A 380 -7.81 8.40 -24.62
CA LEU A 380 -8.36 9.66 -24.09
C LEU A 380 -8.53 10.74 -25.16
N ALA A 381 -7.67 10.77 -26.18
CA ALA A 381 -7.63 11.81 -27.21
C ALA A 381 -8.82 11.77 -28.20
N GLN A 382 -9.69 10.76 -28.12
CA GLN A 382 -10.93 10.65 -28.91
C GLN A 382 -10.78 11.02 -30.40
N GLY A 383 -9.65 10.66 -31.01
CA GLY A 383 -9.39 10.93 -32.44
C GLY A 383 -8.56 12.18 -32.75
N ASN A 384 -8.17 13.00 -31.79
CA ASN A 384 -7.27 14.13 -32.00
C ASN A 384 -5.81 13.70 -32.12
N TRP A 385 -5.45 13.12 -33.25
CA TRP A 385 -4.10 12.57 -33.52
C TRP A 385 -2.98 13.62 -33.47
N SER A 386 -3.29 14.91 -33.68
CA SER A 386 -2.30 16.00 -33.57
C SER A 386 -1.81 16.17 -32.13
N HIS A 387 -2.67 16.09 -31.13
CA HIS A 387 -2.33 16.18 -29.72
C HIS A 387 -1.51 14.98 -29.27
N PHE A 388 -1.87 13.78 -29.74
CA PHE A 388 -1.12 12.55 -29.51
C PHE A 388 0.32 12.66 -30.07
N GLY A 389 0.46 13.08 -31.33
CA GLY A 389 1.74 13.24 -31.97
C GLY A 389 2.67 14.24 -31.26
N LEU A 390 2.11 15.37 -30.82
CA LEU A 390 2.84 16.42 -30.10
C LEU A 390 3.37 15.90 -28.75
N CYS A 391 2.54 15.23 -27.94
CA CYS A 391 2.95 14.66 -26.67
C CYS A 391 4.06 13.60 -26.87
N LEU A 392 3.89 12.71 -27.82
CA LEU A 392 4.86 11.66 -28.12
C LEU A 392 6.22 12.24 -28.57
N LEU A 393 6.21 13.30 -29.38
CA LEU A 393 7.39 13.98 -29.83
C LEU A 393 8.15 14.63 -28.67
N ILE A 394 7.46 15.33 -27.78
CA ILE A 394 8.05 15.94 -26.58
C ILE A 394 8.67 14.86 -25.70
N TRP A 395 7.98 13.77 -25.45
CA TRP A 395 8.46 12.69 -24.60
C TRP A 395 9.68 11.98 -25.16
N LEU A 396 9.70 11.72 -26.47
CA LEU A 396 10.85 11.13 -27.15
C LEU A 396 12.06 12.09 -27.13
N ALA A 397 11.83 13.40 -27.32
CA ALA A 397 12.89 14.40 -27.23
C ALA A 397 13.50 14.44 -25.81
N VAL A 398 12.67 14.46 -24.78
CA VAL A 398 13.12 14.44 -23.38
C VAL A 398 13.83 13.13 -23.04
N ALA A 399 13.34 11.98 -23.51
CA ALA A 399 14.00 10.69 -23.30
C ALA A 399 15.36 10.63 -24.03
N ALA A 400 15.44 11.12 -25.26
CA ALA A 400 16.70 11.18 -26.01
C ALA A 400 17.72 12.11 -25.32
N LEU A 401 17.32 13.30 -24.91
CA LEU A 401 18.18 14.24 -24.18
C LEU A 401 18.67 13.61 -22.87
N SER A 402 17.79 12.96 -22.15
CA SER A 402 18.08 12.29 -20.88
C SER A 402 19.11 11.15 -21.04
N LEU A 403 18.97 10.34 -22.09
CA LEU A 403 19.85 9.19 -22.35
C LEU A 403 21.17 9.58 -23.00
N LEU A 404 21.17 10.59 -23.87
CA LEU A 404 22.36 10.96 -24.65
C LEU A 404 23.25 11.97 -23.94
N VAL A 405 22.65 12.91 -23.17
CA VAL A 405 23.38 14.00 -22.53
C VAL A 405 23.48 13.80 -21.03
N TYR A 406 22.35 13.65 -20.35
CA TYR A 406 22.34 13.67 -18.90
C TYR A 406 22.94 12.40 -18.27
N LEU A 407 22.65 11.23 -18.78
CA LEU A 407 23.16 9.95 -18.25
C LEU A 407 24.71 9.89 -18.30
N PRO A 408 25.38 10.15 -19.42
CA PRO A 408 26.85 10.11 -19.47
C PRO A 408 27.51 11.22 -18.64
N PHE A 409 26.91 12.41 -18.58
CA PHE A 409 27.40 13.51 -17.75
C PHE A 409 27.40 13.12 -16.27
N TRP A 410 26.29 12.56 -15.78
CA TRP A 410 26.15 12.17 -14.36
C TRP A 410 27.13 11.04 -14.00
N ILE A 411 27.23 10.00 -14.83
CA ILE A 411 28.15 8.86 -14.58
C ILE A 411 29.60 9.36 -14.57
N GLY A 412 29.99 10.23 -15.53
CA GLY A 412 31.35 10.78 -15.61
C GLY A 412 31.74 11.61 -14.38
N ARG A 413 30.78 12.29 -13.76
CA ARG A 413 31.02 13.08 -12.54
C ARG A 413 31.17 12.20 -11.29
N HIS A 414 30.33 11.18 -11.11
CA HIS A 414 30.30 10.36 -9.91
C HIS A 414 31.28 9.17 -9.94
N SER A 415 31.68 8.73 -11.12
CA SER A 415 32.70 7.68 -11.26
C SER A 415 34.13 8.18 -10.98
N ARG A 416 34.35 9.49 -10.97
CA ARG A 416 35.66 10.11 -10.61
C ARG A 416 35.81 10.37 -9.13
N ALA A 417 34.70 10.35 -8.39
CA ALA A 417 34.66 10.68 -6.94
C ALA A 417 34.80 9.43 -6.04
N ASN A 418 34.75 8.23 -6.60
CA ASN A 418 35.00 6.94 -5.97
C ASN A 418 36.23 6.26 -6.58
#